data_202af113d1cf9d40e4554a1c735de166
#
_entry.id   202af113d1cf9d40e4554a1c735de166
#
_cell.length_a   1.000
_cell.length_b   1.000
_cell.length_c   1.000
_cell.angle_alpha   90.00
_cell.angle_beta   90.00
_cell.angle_gamma   90.00
#
_symmetry.space_group_name_H-M   'P 1'
#
loop_
_entity.id
_entity.type
_entity.pdbx_description
1 polymer ?
#
loop_
_entity_poly.entity_id
_entity_poly.type
_entity_poly.pdbx_seq_one_letter_code
_entity_poly.pdbx_strand_id
1 'polypeptide(L)'
;MDIYSICTLCGGLAFFLFGMHVMSKSLEKVAGGKLESTLKKMTSNPVKSLALGAGITIAVQSSSALTVMLVGLVNSGIMQLEQTVGVIMGSNIGTTLTAWLLSTAGIKSDNIAVSMLKPENFAPIVALIGIAMLMMSKKKKRQDIGTIMVGFAVLMYGMQLMKEAVSPLAETEGFSDMLIAFKNPILSVLFGALFTGIIQSSAASVGILQALAMTGAISYRMAIPIIMGQNIGTCVTALLSSIGVNKNAKRVTAVHMSFNIIGTIVCLTLFYGANGLFRFSFVDKPIGAVEIAAVHSIFNILTTVMLLPFSNQLVKLAQKLIPDSKEKEAEVLLDKRLLANPPLAASQCRERTKEMAVIAKEALHEALSAMFTYTQKGVLSVEEKEQKLDVMEDQLSDFLLELSSHSLTDEDSRTVTELLHSISDFERISDHAINMIEIGAEMNQNNQCFSDSARADFATLFAALTEISEITVKAFSEQDTGIAMTVEPLEEVIDDLTATIRDKHISRLRTGECSPELGVYLSDLLINCERVSDHCSNIAVSIIEIGQAKLLSHEYMTALKAERTPQFIESYTAYGQKYRLAEK
;
A
#
# COMPACT_ATOMS: atom_id res chain seq x y z
N MET A 1 25.85 1.84 38.79
CA MET A 1 26.38 2.15 37.43
C MET A 1 27.21 3.40 37.50
N ASP A 2 28.42 3.34 37.00
CA ASP A 2 29.16 4.58 36.75
C ASP A 2 28.65 5.27 35.47
N ILE A 3 29.06 6.52 35.27
CA ILE A 3 28.59 7.32 34.13
C ILE A 3 29.01 6.71 32.79
N TYR A 4 30.13 5.99 32.76
CA TYR A 4 30.63 5.32 31.55
C TYR A 4 29.75 4.14 31.14
N SER A 5 29.29 3.32 32.10
CA SER A 5 28.35 2.22 31.85
C SER A 5 27.02 2.74 31.35
N ILE A 6 26.54 3.88 31.86
CA ILE A 6 25.30 4.51 31.34
C ILE A 6 25.51 5.00 29.91
N CYS A 7 26.60 5.68 29.61
CA CYS A 7 26.93 6.13 28.27
C CYS A 7 27.08 4.95 27.29
N THR A 8 27.73 3.86 27.70
CA THR A 8 27.89 2.64 26.88
C THR A 8 26.56 1.97 26.63
N LEU A 9 25.66 1.91 27.62
CA LEU A 9 24.33 1.37 27.48
C LEU A 9 23.49 2.20 26.48
N CYS A 10 23.50 3.52 26.64
CA CYS A 10 22.80 4.44 25.73
C CYS A 10 23.37 4.36 24.30
N GLY A 11 24.70 4.30 24.15
CA GLY A 11 25.35 4.12 22.86
C GLY A 11 25.03 2.78 22.21
N GLY A 12 25.04 1.69 22.99
CA GLY A 12 24.64 0.36 22.53
C GLY A 12 23.19 0.33 22.08
N LEU A 13 22.28 0.95 22.83
CA LEU A 13 20.88 1.09 22.47
C LEU A 13 20.70 1.90 21.18
N ALA A 14 21.43 2.99 21.03
CA ALA A 14 21.39 3.82 19.82
C ALA A 14 21.86 3.04 18.59
N PHE A 15 22.97 2.31 18.65
CA PHE A 15 23.45 1.45 17.56
C PHE A 15 22.47 0.32 17.24
N PHE A 16 21.91 -0.31 18.26
CA PHE A 16 20.91 -1.36 18.10
C PHE A 16 19.68 -0.86 17.34
N LEU A 17 19.09 0.25 17.78
CA LEU A 17 17.90 0.85 17.16
C LEU A 17 18.20 1.36 15.74
N PHE A 18 19.36 2.00 15.54
CA PHE A 18 19.77 2.47 14.22
C PHE A 18 20.00 1.31 13.24
N GLY A 19 20.73 0.27 13.66
CA GLY A 19 20.98 -0.91 12.83
C GLY A 19 19.68 -1.63 12.44
N MET A 20 18.75 -1.75 13.40
CA MET A 20 17.42 -2.32 13.15
C MET A 20 16.62 -1.46 12.17
N HIS A 21 16.61 -0.13 12.33
CA HIS A 21 15.89 0.78 11.43
C HIS A 21 16.42 0.69 10.00
N VAL A 22 17.73 0.76 9.82
CA VAL A 22 18.39 0.70 8.50
C VAL A 22 18.14 -0.65 7.83
N MET A 23 18.26 -1.75 8.59
CA MET A 23 18.01 -3.10 8.09
C MET A 23 16.56 -3.26 7.65
N SER A 24 15.59 -2.90 8.49
CA SER A 24 14.15 -3.01 8.19
C SER A 24 13.75 -2.18 6.97
N LYS A 25 14.18 -0.91 6.89
CA LYS A 25 13.87 -0.03 5.76
C LYS A 25 14.44 -0.55 4.43
N SER A 26 15.62 -1.16 4.46
CA SER A 26 16.22 -1.74 3.25
C SER A 26 15.60 -3.08 2.87
N LEU A 27 15.17 -3.91 3.85
CA LEU A 27 14.39 -5.12 3.61
C LEU A 27 13.04 -4.80 2.97
N GLU A 28 12.35 -3.77 3.45
CA GLU A 28 11.10 -3.29 2.89
C GLU A 28 11.25 -2.89 1.41
N LYS A 29 12.32 -2.16 1.06
CA LYS A 29 12.63 -1.80 -0.33
C LYS A 29 12.89 -3.03 -1.22
N VAL A 30 13.61 -4.03 -0.71
CA VAL A 30 13.91 -5.27 -1.46
C VAL A 30 12.68 -6.15 -1.63
N ALA A 31 11.76 -6.15 -0.65
CA ALA A 31 10.54 -6.95 -0.64
C ALA A 31 9.40 -6.33 -1.47
N GLY A 32 9.49 -5.02 -1.79
CA GLY A 32 8.41 -4.22 -2.35
C GLY A 32 7.82 -4.69 -3.69
N GLY A 33 6.60 -4.24 -3.99
CA GLY A 33 5.90 -4.36 -5.27
C GLY A 33 4.95 -5.55 -5.45
N LYS A 34 5.17 -6.71 -4.78
CA LYS A 34 4.29 -7.90 -4.91
C LYS A 34 3.28 -8.08 -3.78
N LEU A 35 3.29 -7.16 -2.82
CA LEU A 35 2.55 -7.30 -1.57
C LEU A 35 1.03 -7.27 -1.77
N GLU A 36 0.56 -6.37 -2.63
CA GLU A 36 -0.87 -6.09 -2.81
C GLU A 36 -1.65 -7.17 -3.55
N SER A 37 -1.14 -7.58 -4.73
CA SER A 37 -1.81 -8.63 -5.50
C SER A 37 -1.92 -9.93 -4.70
N THR A 38 -0.98 -10.12 -3.76
CA THR A 38 -0.95 -11.24 -2.83
C THR A 38 -1.95 -11.03 -1.68
N LEU A 39 -2.09 -9.80 -1.14
CA LEU A 39 -3.06 -9.47 -0.09
C LEU A 39 -4.51 -9.75 -0.54
N LYS A 40 -4.94 -9.20 -1.67
CA LYS A 40 -6.31 -9.40 -2.19
C LYS A 40 -6.63 -10.88 -2.49
N LYS A 41 -5.69 -11.65 -3.05
CA LYS A 41 -5.91 -13.05 -3.45
C LYS A 41 -5.85 -14.05 -2.30
N MET A 42 -5.07 -13.78 -1.25
CA MET A 42 -4.80 -14.75 -0.17
C MET A 42 -5.64 -14.53 1.09
N THR A 43 -6.39 -13.44 1.22
CA THR A 43 -7.14 -13.12 2.45
C THR A 43 -8.52 -13.77 2.55
N SER A 44 -8.95 -14.52 1.55
CA SER A 44 -10.21 -15.26 1.55
C SER A 44 -10.22 -16.50 2.45
N ASN A 45 -9.06 -17.01 2.89
CA ASN A 45 -8.91 -18.19 3.73
C ASN A 45 -8.06 -17.84 4.97
N PRO A 46 -8.53 -18.11 6.20
CA PRO A 46 -7.81 -17.76 7.44
C PRO A 46 -6.38 -18.29 7.50
N VAL A 47 -6.12 -19.52 7.02
CA VAL A 47 -4.77 -20.11 7.01
C VAL A 47 -3.87 -19.41 5.99
N LYS A 48 -4.40 -19.07 4.81
CA LYS A 48 -3.65 -18.30 3.80
C LYS A 48 -3.36 -16.89 4.30
N SER A 49 -4.33 -16.24 4.96
CA SER A 49 -4.15 -14.93 5.59
C SER A 49 -3.07 -14.96 6.66
N LEU A 50 -3.03 -16.01 7.47
CA LEU A 50 -2.01 -16.22 8.50
C LEU A 50 -0.61 -16.37 7.87
N ALA A 51 -0.47 -17.24 6.87
CA ALA A 51 0.80 -17.42 6.16
C ALA A 51 1.26 -16.12 5.50
N LEU A 52 0.33 -15.36 4.94
CA LEU A 52 0.59 -14.06 4.34
C LEU A 52 1.07 -13.05 5.39
N GLY A 53 0.37 -12.91 6.52
CA GLY A 53 0.76 -12.01 7.59
C GLY A 53 2.14 -12.32 8.15
N ALA A 54 2.46 -13.62 8.34
CA ALA A 54 3.79 -14.05 8.73
C ALA A 54 4.84 -13.70 7.68
N GLY A 55 4.58 -14.01 6.40
CA GLY A 55 5.49 -13.74 5.30
C GLY A 55 5.79 -12.25 5.11
N ILE A 56 4.76 -11.39 5.18
CA ILE A 56 4.94 -9.93 5.09
C ILE A 56 5.76 -9.42 6.27
N THR A 57 5.42 -9.83 7.50
CA THR A 57 6.17 -9.38 8.69
C THR A 57 7.62 -9.84 8.66
N ILE A 58 7.90 -11.04 8.17
CA ILE A 58 9.27 -11.52 7.95
C ILE A 58 10.00 -10.64 6.92
N ALA A 59 9.34 -10.29 5.84
CA ALA A 59 9.91 -9.48 4.76
C ALA A 59 10.14 -8.02 5.17
N VAL A 60 9.16 -7.42 5.85
CA VAL A 60 9.21 -6.00 6.29
C VAL A 60 9.89 -5.84 7.64
N GLN A 61 10.02 -6.92 8.43
CA GLN A 61 10.57 -6.93 9.80
C GLN A 61 9.82 -5.98 10.76
N SER A 62 8.53 -5.70 10.48
CA SER A 62 7.71 -4.81 11.29
C SER A 62 6.24 -5.25 11.31
N SER A 63 5.82 -5.85 12.42
CA SER A 63 4.40 -6.17 12.67
C SER A 63 3.56 -4.91 12.90
N SER A 64 4.15 -3.87 13.49
CA SER A 64 3.48 -2.59 13.70
C SER A 64 3.15 -1.90 12.38
N ALA A 65 4.10 -1.83 11.43
CA ALA A 65 3.87 -1.27 10.10
C ALA A 65 2.75 -2.03 9.36
N LEU A 66 2.76 -3.37 9.41
CA LEU A 66 1.70 -4.18 8.81
C LEU A 66 0.33 -3.89 9.46
N THR A 67 0.26 -3.77 10.79
CA THR A 67 -1.02 -3.48 11.46
C THR A 67 -1.54 -2.08 11.13
N VAL A 68 -0.66 -1.06 11.07
CA VAL A 68 -1.02 0.30 10.62
C VAL A 68 -1.54 0.29 9.19
N MET A 69 -0.89 -0.46 8.32
CA MET A 69 -1.33 -0.65 6.93
C MET A 69 -2.72 -1.32 6.86
N LEU A 70 -2.98 -2.35 7.67
CA LEU A 70 -4.31 -2.99 7.74
C LEU A 70 -5.39 -2.01 8.22
N VAL A 71 -5.07 -1.16 9.20
CA VAL A 71 -5.99 -0.07 9.63
C VAL A 71 -6.29 0.86 8.47
N GLY A 72 -5.28 1.27 7.69
CA GLY A 72 -5.45 2.11 6.50
C GLY A 72 -6.29 1.46 5.41
N LEU A 73 -6.03 0.18 5.08
CA LEU A 73 -6.77 -0.58 4.06
C LEU A 73 -8.24 -0.77 4.43
N VAL A 74 -8.53 -1.00 5.72
CA VAL A 74 -9.92 -1.11 6.19
C VAL A 74 -10.60 0.26 6.24
N ASN A 75 -9.85 1.31 6.59
CA ASN A 75 -10.38 2.68 6.61
C ASN A 75 -10.79 3.16 5.21
N SER A 76 -10.03 2.81 4.20
CA SER A 76 -10.30 3.10 2.78
C SER A 76 -11.31 2.13 2.12
N GLY A 77 -11.90 1.19 2.88
CA GLY A 77 -12.87 0.22 2.35
C GLY A 77 -12.27 -0.84 1.41
N ILE A 78 -10.95 -0.87 1.26
CA ILE A 78 -10.23 -1.79 0.35
C ILE A 78 -10.22 -3.22 0.89
N MET A 79 -10.24 -3.36 2.23
CA MET A 79 -10.19 -4.63 2.94
C MET A 79 -11.28 -4.70 4.01
N GLN A 80 -11.89 -5.88 4.18
CA GLN A 80 -12.88 -6.11 5.22
C GLN A 80 -12.22 -6.49 6.55
N LEU A 81 -12.87 -6.21 7.67
CA LEU A 81 -12.36 -6.50 9.02
C LEU A 81 -12.02 -7.99 9.20
N GLU A 82 -12.88 -8.87 8.71
CA GLU A 82 -12.73 -10.33 8.82
C GLU A 82 -11.44 -10.84 8.19
N GLN A 83 -11.03 -10.21 7.09
CA GLN A 83 -9.82 -10.57 6.35
C GLN A 83 -8.54 -10.22 7.10
N THR A 84 -8.59 -9.25 8.02
CA THR A 84 -7.42 -8.79 8.78
C THR A 84 -7.02 -9.74 9.91
N VAL A 85 -7.96 -10.51 10.46
CA VAL A 85 -7.74 -11.33 11.65
C VAL A 85 -6.59 -12.35 11.46
N GLY A 86 -6.65 -13.12 10.37
CA GLY A 86 -5.58 -14.08 10.05
C GLY A 86 -4.24 -13.41 9.80
N VAL A 87 -4.24 -12.24 9.13
CA VAL A 87 -3.02 -11.47 8.85
C VAL A 87 -2.38 -10.99 10.15
N ILE A 88 -3.17 -10.46 11.11
CA ILE A 88 -2.69 -10.03 12.43
C ILE A 88 -2.08 -11.20 13.21
N MET A 89 -2.76 -12.35 13.25
CA MET A 89 -2.24 -13.54 13.91
C MET A 89 -0.92 -14.01 13.28
N GLY A 90 -0.86 -14.04 11.96
CA GLY A 90 0.35 -14.38 11.22
C GLY A 90 1.50 -13.39 11.45
N SER A 91 1.19 -12.11 11.53
CA SER A 91 2.15 -11.06 11.84
C SER A 91 2.87 -11.28 13.18
N ASN A 92 2.12 -11.67 14.21
CA ASN A 92 2.69 -11.99 15.52
C ASN A 92 3.65 -13.19 15.46
N ILE A 93 3.34 -14.23 14.67
CA ILE A 93 4.26 -15.33 14.42
C ILE A 93 5.50 -14.86 13.65
N GLY A 94 5.30 -14.05 12.58
CA GLY A 94 6.41 -13.52 11.77
C GLY A 94 7.44 -12.72 12.58
N THR A 95 6.97 -11.97 13.57
CA THR A 95 7.84 -11.19 14.48
C THR A 95 8.82 -12.08 15.26
N THR A 96 8.45 -13.33 15.54
CA THR A 96 9.33 -14.25 16.29
C THR A 96 10.62 -14.59 15.55
N LEU A 97 10.63 -14.51 14.20
CA LEU A 97 11.86 -14.72 13.43
C LEU A 97 12.94 -13.70 13.76
N THR A 98 12.54 -12.45 14.01
CA THR A 98 13.49 -11.42 14.46
C THR A 98 14.14 -11.80 15.79
N ALA A 99 13.36 -12.35 16.73
CA ALA A 99 13.91 -12.83 18.01
C ALA A 99 14.92 -13.98 17.81
N TRP A 100 14.70 -14.87 16.84
CA TRP A 100 15.66 -15.92 16.47
C TRP A 100 16.94 -15.34 15.86
N LEU A 101 16.85 -14.35 14.97
CA LEU A 101 18.02 -13.66 14.43
C LEU A 101 18.84 -13.01 15.53
N LEU A 102 18.19 -12.31 16.47
CA LEU A 102 18.85 -11.67 17.60
C LEU A 102 19.44 -12.69 18.58
N SER A 103 18.82 -13.86 18.75
CA SER A 103 19.28 -14.91 19.68
C SER A 103 20.64 -15.51 19.31
N THR A 104 21.07 -15.32 18.05
CA THR A 104 22.41 -15.77 17.61
C THR A 104 23.54 -15.11 18.44
N ALA A 105 23.29 -13.92 19.00
CA ALA A 105 24.22 -13.24 19.91
C ALA A 105 24.48 -13.99 21.22
N GLY A 106 23.56 -14.89 21.63
CA GLY A 106 23.66 -15.69 22.84
C GLY A 106 24.33 -17.05 22.67
N ILE A 107 24.81 -17.42 21.49
CA ILE A 107 25.42 -18.73 21.22
C ILE A 107 26.70 -18.92 22.05
N LYS A 108 26.69 -19.93 22.94
CA LYS A 108 27.87 -20.36 23.70
C LYS A 108 28.33 -21.72 23.15
N SER A 109 29.48 -21.79 22.53
CA SER A 109 30.04 -23.05 22.04
C SER A 109 31.56 -22.96 21.94
N ASP A 110 32.24 -24.04 22.32
CA ASP A 110 33.69 -24.20 22.22
C ASP A 110 34.12 -24.77 20.85
N ASN A 111 33.16 -25.19 20.03
CA ASN A 111 33.44 -25.67 18.67
C ASN A 111 33.72 -24.48 17.75
N ILE A 112 34.88 -24.50 17.06
CA ILE A 112 35.34 -23.43 16.19
C ILE A 112 34.30 -23.08 15.10
N ALA A 113 33.67 -24.10 14.48
CA ALA A 113 32.66 -23.88 13.44
C ALA A 113 31.39 -23.18 13.99
N VAL A 114 30.96 -23.52 15.20
CA VAL A 114 29.82 -22.89 15.88
C VAL A 114 30.21 -21.53 16.43
N SER A 115 31.45 -21.39 16.91
CA SER A 115 32.01 -20.10 17.36
C SER A 115 32.06 -19.05 16.23
N MET A 116 32.30 -19.47 14.99
CA MET A 116 32.24 -18.58 13.81
C MET A 116 30.83 -18.05 13.54
N LEU A 117 29.78 -18.71 14.03
CA LEU A 117 28.39 -18.23 13.95
C LEU A 117 28.03 -17.23 15.05
N LYS A 118 28.95 -16.94 16.00
CA LYS A 118 28.74 -15.88 16.98
C LYS A 118 28.80 -14.53 16.28
N PRO A 119 27.85 -13.61 16.53
CA PRO A 119 27.85 -12.28 15.89
C PRO A 119 29.15 -11.51 16.09
N GLU A 120 29.80 -11.66 17.23
CA GLU A 120 31.10 -11.06 17.52
C GLU A 120 32.15 -11.40 16.43
N ASN A 121 32.08 -12.59 15.86
CA ASN A 121 33.04 -13.09 14.86
C ASN A 121 32.59 -12.85 13.43
N PHE A 122 31.31 -13.05 13.09
CA PHE A 122 30.87 -12.95 11.70
C PHE A 122 30.29 -11.56 11.32
N ALA A 123 29.75 -10.80 12.27
CA ALA A 123 29.20 -9.49 11.97
C ALA A 123 30.20 -8.52 11.33
N PRO A 124 31.48 -8.47 11.75
CA PRO A 124 32.48 -7.65 11.05
C PRO A 124 32.73 -8.07 9.60
N ILE A 125 32.68 -9.38 9.31
CA ILE A 125 32.83 -9.92 7.95
C ILE A 125 31.60 -9.52 7.10
N VAL A 126 30.40 -9.67 7.68
CA VAL A 126 29.14 -9.26 7.06
C VAL A 126 29.15 -7.75 6.76
N ALA A 127 29.64 -6.93 7.72
CA ALA A 127 29.79 -5.49 7.53
C ALA A 127 30.74 -5.17 6.36
N LEU A 128 31.89 -5.83 6.29
CA LEU A 128 32.87 -5.60 5.23
C LEU A 128 32.29 -5.94 3.84
N ILE A 129 31.63 -7.09 3.72
CA ILE A 129 30.95 -7.48 2.48
C ILE A 129 29.85 -6.47 2.15
N GLY A 130 29.05 -6.07 3.15
CA GLY A 130 27.97 -5.10 2.99
C GLY A 130 28.46 -3.75 2.48
N ILE A 131 29.54 -3.21 3.07
CA ILE A 131 30.17 -1.96 2.63
C ILE A 131 30.73 -2.10 1.20
N ALA A 132 31.39 -3.21 0.89
CA ALA A 132 31.87 -3.47 -0.47
C ALA A 132 30.73 -3.48 -1.49
N MET A 133 29.61 -4.12 -1.17
CA MET A 133 28.42 -4.13 -2.03
C MET A 133 27.80 -2.73 -2.17
N LEU A 134 27.76 -1.95 -1.11
CA LEU A 134 27.21 -0.60 -1.09
C LEU A 134 28.04 0.36 -1.96
N MET A 135 29.38 0.30 -1.84
CA MET A 135 30.28 1.26 -2.48
C MET A 135 30.64 0.86 -3.92
N MET A 136 30.75 -0.44 -4.22
CA MET A 136 31.26 -0.91 -5.52
C MET A 136 30.14 -1.28 -6.51
N SER A 137 28.91 -1.52 -6.05
CA SER A 137 27.83 -1.93 -6.93
C SER A 137 27.10 -0.73 -7.54
N LYS A 138 26.86 -0.78 -8.87
CA LYS A 138 25.98 0.18 -9.56
C LYS A 138 24.50 -0.23 -9.52
N LYS A 139 24.18 -1.47 -9.10
CA LYS A 139 22.81 -2.00 -9.05
C LYS A 139 22.17 -1.68 -7.69
N LYS A 140 21.11 -0.90 -7.68
CA LYS A 140 20.38 -0.45 -6.46
C LYS A 140 20.01 -1.60 -5.53
N LYS A 141 19.46 -2.70 -6.07
CA LYS A 141 19.14 -3.90 -5.29
C LYS A 141 20.34 -4.51 -4.55
N ARG A 142 21.55 -4.46 -5.12
CA ARG A 142 22.77 -4.92 -4.42
C ARG A 142 23.20 -3.94 -3.34
N GLN A 143 23.03 -2.64 -3.56
CA GLN A 143 23.28 -1.62 -2.54
C GLN A 143 22.32 -1.80 -1.35
N ASP A 144 21.05 -2.06 -1.60
CA ASP A 144 20.08 -2.32 -0.53
C ASP A 144 20.43 -3.58 0.28
N ILE A 145 20.86 -4.67 -0.38
CA ILE A 145 21.37 -5.87 0.30
C ILE A 145 22.61 -5.52 1.14
N GLY A 146 23.54 -4.73 0.58
CA GLY A 146 24.71 -4.24 1.32
C GLY A 146 24.30 -3.44 2.57
N THR A 147 23.29 -2.59 2.45
CA THR A 147 22.75 -1.80 3.57
C THR A 147 22.12 -2.68 4.64
N ILE A 148 21.39 -3.75 4.26
CA ILE A 148 20.85 -4.76 5.17
C ILE A 148 21.99 -5.41 5.97
N MET A 149 23.06 -5.80 5.30
CA MET A 149 24.21 -6.46 5.93
C MET A 149 24.92 -5.53 6.92
N VAL A 150 25.12 -4.27 6.56
CA VAL A 150 25.71 -3.25 7.46
C VAL A 150 24.79 -2.97 8.64
N GLY A 151 23.49 -2.78 8.39
CA GLY A 151 22.48 -2.56 9.44
C GLY A 151 22.45 -3.72 10.44
N PHE A 152 22.50 -4.97 9.97
CA PHE A 152 22.59 -6.16 10.81
C PHE A 152 23.87 -6.14 11.69
N ALA A 153 25.02 -5.81 11.13
CA ALA A 153 26.27 -5.78 11.87
C ALA A 153 26.27 -4.68 12.96
N VAL A 154 25.74 -3.49 12.63
CA VAL A 154 25.60 -2.37 13.59
C VAL A 154 24.65 -2.75 14.73
N LEU A 155 23.53 -3.43 14.41
CA LEU A 155 22.56 -3.93 15.39
C LEU A 155 23.23 -4.93 16.35
N MET A 156 23.98 -5.89 15.84
CA MET A 156 24.68 -6.89 16.67
C MET A 156 25.75 -6.27 17.55
N TYR A 157 26.48 -5.27 17.05
CA TYR A 157 27.43 -4.51 17.83
C TYR A 157 26.74 -3.72 18.96
N GLY A 158 25.59 -3.12 18.67
CA GLY A 158 24.75 -2.45 19.69
C GLY A 158 24.32 -3.41 20.81
N MET A 159 23.90 -4.64 20.47
CA MET A 159 23.56 -5.69 21.47
C MET A 159 24.77 -6.04 22.34
N GLN A 160 25.94 -6.17 21.76
CA GLN A 160 27.16 -6.50 22.48
C GLN A 160 27.53 -5.38 23.49
N LEU A 161 27.47 -4.12 23.07
CA LEU A 161 27.70 -2.97 23.96
C LEU A 161 26.69 -2.92 25.13
N MET A 162 25.41 -3.20 24.86
CA MET A 162 24.38 -3.26 25.91
C MET A 162 24.70 -4.37 26.94
N LYS A 163 25.07 -5.56 26.46
CA LYS A 163 25.46 -6.69 27.31
C LYS A 163 26.66 -6.31 28.22
N GLU A 164 27.71 -5.73 27.62
CA GLU A 164 28.92 -5.31 28.36
C GLU A 164 28.62 -4.24 29.41
N ALA A 165 27.76 -3.27 29.08
CA ALA A 165 27.36 -2.19 30.00
C ALA A 165 26.57 -2.70 31.22
N VAL A 166 25.73 -3.74 31.03
CA VAL A 166 24.83 -4.27 32.07
C VAL A 166 25.48 -5.42 32.87
N SER A 167 26.47 -6.13 32.31
CA SER A 167 27.09 -7.27 32.95
C SER A 167 27.60 -6.97 34.38
N PRO A 168 28.29 -5.85 34.65
CA PRO A 168 28.71 -5.51 36.01
C PRO A 168 27.54 -5.22 36.96
N LEU A 169 26.40 -4.76 36.41
CA LEU A 169 25.22 -4.43 37.21
C LEU A 169 24.53 -5.69 37.76
N ALA A 170 24.59 -6.79 37.02
CA ALA A 170 24.00 -8.05 37.41
C ALA A 170 24.59 -8.61 38.74
N GLU A 171 25.81 -8.18 39.10
CA GLU A 171 26.52 -8.59 40.33
C GLU A 171 26.19 -7.68 41.53
N THR A 172 25.40 -6.60 41.35
CA THR A 172 25.07 -5.66 42.44
C THR A 172 23.80 -6.08 43.18
N GLU A 173 23.81 -6.04 44.51
CA GLU A 173 22.66 -6.38 45.37
C GLU A 173 21.41 -5.54 45.03
N GLY A 174 21.57 -4.24 44.82
CA GLY A 174 20.45 -3.35 44.50
C GLY A 174 19.75 -3.65 43.18
N PHE A 175 20.46 -4.21 42.17
CA PHE A 175 19.86 -4.65 40.94
C PHE A 175 19.07 -5.96 41.13
N SER A 176 19.63 -6.89 41.92
CA SER A 176 18.93 -8.12 42.30
C SER A 176 17.64 -7.82 43.07
N ASP A 177 17.65 -6.84 43.99
CA ASP A 177 16.45 -6.41 44.73
C ASP A 177 15.37 -5.80 43.79
N MET A 178 15.78 -4.98 42.84
CA MET A 178 14.88 -4.45 41.83
C MET A 178 14.24 -5.57 40.99
N LEU A 179 15.02 -6.61 40.63
CA LEU A 179 14.53 -7.75 39.88
C LEU A 179 13.52 -8.61 40.66
N ILE A 180 13.54 -8.57 42.02
CA ILE A 180 12.56 -9.29 42.85
C ILE A 180 11.13 -8.83 42.56
N ALA A 181 10.91 -7.56 42.26
CA ALA A 181 9.59 -7.05 41.87
C ALA A 181 9.03 -7.76 40.62
N PHE A 182 9.90 -8.13 39.68
CA PHE A 182 9.53 -8.84 38.46
C PHE A 182 9.27 -10.35 38.64
N LYS A 183 9.38 -10.87 39.87
CA LYS A 183 8.86 -12.22 40.20
C LYS A 183 7.33 -12.25 40.23
N ASN A 184 6.69 -11.09 40.38
CA ASN A 184 5.24 -10.99 40.23
C ASN A 184 4.85 -10.99 38.73
N PRO A 185 4.08 -11.98 38.26
CA PRO A 185 3.77 -12.10 36.82
C PRO A 185 2.96 -10.92 36.27
N ILE A 186 2.09 -10.32 37.07
CA ILE A 186 1.27 -9.17 36.64
C ILE A 186 2.17 -7.94 36.43
N LEU A 187 3.09 -7.66 37.35
CA LEU A 187 4.05 -6.56 37.20
C LEU A 187 4.97 -6.77 36.00
N SER A 188 5.40 -8.00 35.76
CA SER A 188 6.22 -8.34 34.60
C SER A 188 5.49 -8.14 33.28
N VAL A 189 4.19 -8.52 33.20
CA VAL A 189 3.36 -8.22 32.00
C VAL A 189 3.19 -6.74 31.81
N LEU A 190 2.85 -6.00 32.87
CA LEU A 190 2.67 -4.53 32.80
C LEU A 190 3.97 -3.82 32.38
N PHE A 191 5.10 -4.25 32.93
CA PHE A 191 6.40 -3.73 32.52
C PHE A 191 6.67 -4.00 31.04
N GLY A 192 6.51 -5.24 30.57
CA GLY A 192 6.71 -5.59 29.18
C GLY A 192 5.79 -4.80 28.24
N ALA A 193 4.53 -4.61 28.63
CA ALA A 193 3.55 -3.86 27.86
C ALA A 193 3.92 -2.36 27.80
N LEU A 194 4.23 -1.75 28.95
CA LEU A 194 4.59 -0.34 29.02
C LEU A 194 5.89 -0.06 28.26
N PHE A 195 6.91 -0.89 28.49
CA PHE A 195 8.23 -0.74 27.86
C PHE A 195 8.13 -0.83 26.34
N THR A 196 7.42 -1.83 25.81
CA THR A 196 7.22 -1.98 24.37
C THR A 196 6.33 -0.88 23.81
N GLY A 197 5.30 -0.46 24.55
CA GLY A 197 4.43 0.65 24.18
C GLY A 197 5.18 1.98 24.04
N ILE A 198 6.18 2.24 24.87
CA ILE A 198 7.05 3.43 24.80
C ILE A 198 8.00 3.33 23.59
N ILE A 199 8.68 2.20 23.44
CA ILE A 199 9.65 1.98 22.34
C ILE A 199 8.94 1.83 20.98
N GLN A 200 7.68 1.38 20.97
CA GLN A 200 6.87 1.10 19.78
C GLN A 200 7.49 0.06 18.83
N SER A 201 8.39 -0.79 19.34
CA SER A 201 9.05 -1.86 18.61
C SER A 201 9.19 -3.10 19.48
N SER A 202 8.43 -4.14 19.15
CA SER A 202 8.53 -5.44 19.84
C SER A 202 9.87 -6.11 19.59
N ALA A 203 10.41 -6.01 18.38
CA ALA A 203 11.73 -6.55 18.05
C ALA A 203 12.84 -5.90 18.91
N ALA A 204 12.79 -4.56 19.08
CA ALA A 204 13.71 -3.86 19.96
C ALA A 204 13.55 -4.28 21.43
N SER A 205 12.32 -4.37 21.91
CA SER A 205 12.01 -4.75 23.28
C SER A 205 12.50 -6.17 23.61
N VAL A 206 12.25 -7.12 22.70
CA VAL A 206 12.75 -8.51 22.83
C VAL A 206 14.28 -8.55 22.77
N GLY A 207 14.92 -7.80 21.87
CA GLY A 207 16.37 -7.74 21.75
C GLY A 207 17.03 -7.20 23.03
N ILE A 208 16.46 -6.16 23.65
CA ILE A 208 16.93 -5.65 24.93
C ILE A 208 16.77 -6.71 26.04
N LEU A 209 15.64 -7.42 26.09
CA LEU A 209 15.43 -8.51 27.03
C LEU A 209 16.45 -9.63 26.82
N GLN A 210 16.77 -9.97 25.57
CA GLN A 210 17.80 -10.96 25.24
C GLN A 210 19.20 -10.49 25.67
N ALA A 211 19.54 -9.22 25.45
CA ALA A 211 20.81 -8.65 25.91
C ALA A 211 20.94 -8.72 27.43
N LEU A 212 19.88 -8.39 28.17
CA LEU A 212 19.81 -8.52 29.61
C LEU A 212 19.92 -9.99 30.07
N ALA A 213 19.24 -10.91 29.40
CA ALA A 213 19.29 -12.33 29.72
C ALA A 213 20.67 -12.95 29.52
N MET A 214 21.49 -12.44 28.60
CA MET A 214 22.86 -12.90 28.40
C MET A 214 23.76 -12.61 29.61
N THR A 215 23.39 -11.70 30.52
CA THR A 215 24.10 -11.47 31.78
C THR A 215 23.85 -12.55 32.82
N GLY A 216 22.83 -13.39 32.63
CA GLY A 216 22.41 -14.43 33.59
C GLY A 216 21.49 -13.93 34.70
N ALA A 217 21.14 -12.64 34.73
CA ALA A 217 20.33 -12.05 35.80
C ALA A 217 18.82 -12.32 35.66
N ILE A 218 18.35 -12.64 34.46
CA ILE A 218 16.94 -12.84 34.15
C ILE A 218 16.57 -14.35 34.21
N SER A 219 15.54 -14.70 34.99
CA SER A 219 15.01 -16.06 35.05
C SER A 219 13.80 -16.27 34.13
N TYR A 220 13.45 -17.55 33.87
CA TYR A 220 12.21 -17.90 33.15
C TYR A 220 10.96 -17.33 33.80
N ARG A 221 10.91 -17.29 35.14
CA ARG A 221 9.81 -16.69 35.92
C ARG A 221 9.53 -15.23 35.53
N MET A 222 10.58 -14.48 35.24
CA MET A 222 10.51 -13.07 34.88
C MET A 222 10.29 -12.88 33.38
N ALA A 223 11.06 -13.59 32.56
CA ALA A 223 11.06 -13.40 31.11
C ALA A 223 9.72 -13.80 30.45
N ILE A 224 9.11 -14.92 30.86
CA ILE A 224 7.88 -15.42 30.26
C ILE A 224 6.75 -14.37 30.30
N PRO A 225 6.38 -13.80 31.47
CA PRO A 225 5.33 -12.77 31.50
C PRO A 225 5.78 -11.44 30.85
N ILE A 226 7.06 -11.08 30.90
CA ILE A 226 7.57 -9.89 30.20
C ILE A 226 7.32 -10.05 28.69
N ILE A 227 7.66 -11.19 28.08
CA ILE A 227 7.47 -11.46 26.65
C ILE A 227 5.99 -11.35 26.29
N MET A 228 5.08 -11.90 27.10
CA MET A 228 3.64 -11.80 26.88
C MET A 228 3.17 -10.33 26.95
N GLY A 229 3.71 -9.56 27.91
CA GLY A 229 3.45 -8.13 28.02
C GLY A 229 3.97 -7.35 26.81
N GLN A 230 5.14 -7.68 26.29
CA GLN A 230 5.70 -7.04 25.09
C GLN A 230 4.77 -7.16 23.88
N ASN A 231 4.10 -8.31 23.70
CA ASN A 231 3.10 -8.47 22.64
C ASN A 231 1.87 -7.54 22.84
N ILE A 232 1.41 -7.33 24.08
CA ILE A 232 0.35 -6.36 24.38
C ILE A 232 0.84 -4.95 24.05
N GLY A 233 2.07 -4.59 24.44
CA GLY A 233 2.66 -3.28 24.18
C GLY A 233 2.77 -2.94 22.68
N THR A 234 2.95 -3.93 21.82
CA THR A 234 2.97 -3.76 20.37
C THR A 234 1.64 -3.18 19.85
N CYS A 235 0.51 -3.43 20.52
CA CYS A 235 -0.79 -2.91 20.13
C CYS A 235 -0.92 -1.39 20.29
N VAL A 236 -0.05 -0.73 21.05
CA VAL A 236 -0.08 0.73 21.25
C VAL A 236 0.09 1.47 19.93
N THR A 237 0.96 1.00 19.03
CA THR A 237 1.15 1.59 17.71
C THR A 237 -0.14 1.55 16.89
N ALA A 238 -0.82 0.39 16.89
CA ALA A 238 -2.12 0.23 16.23
C ALA A 238 -3.20 1.12 16.88
N LEU A 239 -3.19 1.27 18.20
CA LEU A 239 -4.11 2.13 18.93
C LEU A 239 -3.93 3.60 18.54
N LEU A 240 -2.70 4.09 18.50
CA LEU A 240 -2.40 5.46 18.05
C LEU A 240 -2.80 5.67 16.59
N SER A 241 -2.55 4.69 15.72
CA SER A 241 -2.94 4.76 14.32
C SER A 241 -4.46 4.69 14.10
N SER A 242 -5.24 4.24 15.09
CA SER A 242 -6.70 4.19 15.01
C SER A 242 -7.41 5.49 15.38
N ILE A 243 -6.65 6.54 15.74
CA ILE A 243 -7.23 7.86 16.03
C ILE A 243 -7.67 8.51 14.71
N GLY A 244 -8.92 8.97 14.65
CA GLY A 244 -9.45 9.66 13.48
C GLY A 244 -9.92 8.77 12.31
N VAL A 245 -9.90 7.43 12.44
CA VAL A 245 -10.41 6.51 11.42
C VAL A 245 -11.87 6.10 11.66
N ASN A 246 -12.46 5.47 10.65
CA ASN A 246 -13.80 4.88 10.72
C ASN A 246 -13.85 3.71 11.72
N LYS A 247 -15.05 3.26 12.05
CA LYS A 247 -15.27 2.23 13.09
C LYS A 247 -14.70 0.87 12.72
N ASN A 248 -14.76 0.47 11.46
CA ASN A 248 -14.21 -0.80 11.02
C ASN A 248 -12.67 -0.82 11.16
N ALA A 249 -12.02 0.28 10.85
CA ALA A 249 -10.57 0.43 11.04
C ALA A 249 -10.19 0.43 12.54
N LYS A 250 -10.98 1.06 13.42
CA LYS A 250 -10.79 0.94 14.89
C LYS A 250 -10.96 -0.49 15.39
N ARG A 251 -11.88 -1.25 14.78
CA ARG A 251 -12.10 -2.67 15.11
C ARG A 251 -10.89 -3.55 14.79
N VAL A 252 -10.09 -3.20 13.77
CA VAL A 252 -8.80 -3.89 13.48
C VAL A 252 -7.89 -3.83 14.71
N THR A 253 -7.74 -2.65 15.30
CA THR A 253 -6.95 -2.46 16.53
C THR A 253 -7.55 -3.22 17.71
N ALA A 254 -8.88 -3.22 17.86
CA ALA A 254 -9.56 -3.97 18.91
C ALA A 254 -9.37 -5.49 18.77
N VAL A 255 -9.36 -6.03 17.54
CA VAL A 255 -9.01 -7.43 17.27
C VAL A 255 -7.57 -7.74 17.70
N HIS A 256 -6.61 -6.89 17.29
CA HIS A 256 -5.20 -7.08 17.64
C HIS A 256 -4.97 -7.05 19.16
N MET A 257 -5.57 -6.08 19.83
CA MET A 257 -5.49 -5.95 21.30
C MET A 257 -6.15 -7.14 22.00
N SER A 258 -7.36 -7.53 21.58
CA SER A 258 -8.10 -8.66 22.16
C SER A 258 -7.35 -9.96 21.99
N PHE A 259 -6.75 -10.22 20.82
CA PHE A 259 -5.93 -11.39 20.56
C PHE A 259 -4.76 -11.50 21.55
N ASN A 260 -3.98 -10.41 21.72
CA ASN A 260 -2.82 -10.43 22.60
C ASN A 260 -3.21 -10.48 24.09
N ILE A 261 -4.27 -9.79 24.52
CA ILE A 261 -4.74 -9.83 25.91
C ILE A 261 -5.30 -11.21 26.27
N ILE A 262 -6.18 -11.77 25.44
CA ILE A 262 -6.77 -13.10 25.68
C ILE A 262 -5.67 -14.16 25.68
N GLY A 263 -4.76 -14.11 24.68
CA GLY A 263 -3.60 -15.01 24.61
C GLY A 263 -2.74 -14.95 25.86
N THR A 264 -2.43 -13.73 26.34
CA THR A 264 -1.65 -13.53 27.57
C THR A 264 -2.36 -14.11 28.80
N ILE A 265 -3.64 -13.82 29.00
CA ILE A 265 -4.41 -14.32 30.16
C ILE A 265 -4.44 -15.85 30.16
N VAL A 266 -4.76 -16.45 29.02
CA VAL A 266 -4.88 -17.92 28.91
C VAL A 266 -3.51 -18.59 29.09
N CYS A 267 -2.47 -18.12 28.38
CA CYS A 267 -1.14 -18.72 28.46
C CYS A 267 -0.53 -18.56 29.86
N LEU A 268 -0.71 -17.40 30.51
CA LEU A 268 -0.25 -17.22 31.89
C LEU A 268 -0.98 -18.16 32.86
N THR A 269 -2.30 -18.26 32.72
CA THR A 269 -3.11 -19.15 33.58
C THR A 269 -2.68 -20.61 33.41
N LEU A 270 -2.48 -21.05 32.16
CA LEU A 270 -2.02 -22.39 31.85
C LEU A 270 -0.59 -22.63 32.39
N PHE A 271 0.33 -21.69 32.16
CA PHE A 271 1.72 -21.82 32.59
C PHE A 271 1.84 -21.86 34.11
N TYR A 272 1.25 -20.90 34.84
CA TYR A 272 1.34 -20.87 36.29
C TYR A 272 0.49 -21.97 36.96
N GLY A 273 -0.66 -22.35 36.38
CA GLY A 273 -1.46 -23.46 36.81
C GLY A 273 -0.70 -24.80 36.70
N ALA A 274 -0.07 -25.04 35.53
CA ALA A 274 0.80 -26.20 35.33
C ALA A 274 2.02 -26.18 36.27
N ASN A 275 2.66 -25.02 36.44
CA ASN A 275 3.79 -24.90 37.38
C ASN A 275 3.38 -25.16 38.83
N GLY A 276 2.19 -24.72 39.23
CA GLY A 276 1.63 -25.02 40.56
C GLY A 276 1.44 -26.53 40.81
N LEU A 277 1.05 -27.28 39.75
CA LEU A 277 0.82 -28.73 39.80
C LEU A 277 2.13 -29.52 39.66
N PHE A 278 2.96 -29.22 38.69
CA PHE A 278 4.15 -30.02 38.33
C PHE A 278 5.47 -29.46 38.91
N ARG A 279 5.48 -28.26 39.48
CA ARG A 279 6.65 -27.60 40.07
C ARG A 279 7.87 -27.63 39.14
N PHE A 280 7.79 -27.02 37.98
CA PHE A 280 8.86 -27.02 36.98
C PHE A 280 10.19 -26.51 37.54
N SER A 281 11.24 -27.31 37.49
CA SER A 281 12.56 -27.05 38.05
C SER A 281 13.35 -25.94 37.30
N PHE A 282 12.91 -25.56 36.10
CA PHE A 282 13.58 -24.55 35.27
C PHE A 282 13.12 -23.12 35.57
N VAL A 283 11.96 -22.92 36.21
CA VAL A 283 11.29 -21.60 36.31
C VAL A 283 12.19 -20.55 36.98
N ASP A 284 12.96 -20.95 37.95
CA ASP A 284 13.86 -20.04 38.66
C ASP A 284 15.31 -20.04 38.13
N LYS A 285 15.58 -20.82 37.04
CA LYS A 285 16.89 -20.82 36.40
C LYS A 285 17.04 -19.61 35.47
N PRO A 286 18.29 -19.13 35.25
CA PRO A 286 18.55 -18.13 34.22
C PRO A 286 18.08 -18.59 32.85
N ILE A 287 17.49 -17.65 32.07
CA ILE A 287 17.07 -17.85 30.69
C ILE A 287 18.09 -17.20 29.75
N GLY A 288 18.37 -17.84 28.63
CA GLY A 288 19.24 -17.29 27.59
C GLY A 288 18.47 -16.64 26.43
N ALA A 289 19.21 -16.05 25.50
CA ALA A 289 18.62 -15.37 24.34
C ALA A 289 17.86 -16.34 23.41
N VAL A 290 18.37 -17.56 23.25
CA VAL A 290 17.74 -18.62 22.43
C VAL A 290 16.41 -19.07 23.04
N GLU A 291 16.41 -19.27 24.36
CA GLU A 291 15.20 -19.68 25.09
C GLU A 291 14.14 -18.56 25.08
N ILE A 292 14.53 -17.29 25.11
CA ILE A 292 13.60 -16.15 24.93
C ILE A 292 12.94 -16.22 23.55
N ALA A 293 13.71 -16.45 22.49
CA ALA A 293 13.16 -16.62 21.15
C ALA A 293 12.21 -17.82 21.05
N ALA A 294 12.55 -18.93 21.69
CA ALA A 294 11.70 -20.12 21.77
C ALA A 294 10.38 -19.85 22.53
N VAL A 295 10.45 -19.22 23.71
CA VAL A 295 9.26 -18.83 24.49
C VAL A 295 8.37 -17.88 23.68
N HIS A 296 8.96 -16.88 23.01
CA HIS A 296 8.23 -15.93 22.16
C HIS A 296 7.52 -16.65 21.03
N SER A 297 8.17 -17.61 20.35
CA SER A 297 7.57 -18.41 19.29
C SER A 297 6.46 -19.32 19.82
N ILE A 298 6.71 -20.05 20.91
CA ILE A 298 5.72 -20.95 21.52
C ILE A 298 4.47 -20.15 21.91
N PHE A 299 4.62 -19.01 22.55
CA PHE A 299 3.50 -18.15 22.94
C PHE A 299 2.66 -17.71 21.72
N ASN A 300 3.29 -17.17 20.68
CA ASN A 300 2.57 -16.68 19.50
C ASN A 300 1.91 -17.82 18.70
N ILE A 301 2.60 -18.94 18.51
CA ILE A 301 2.04 -20.12 17.84
C ILE A 301 0.87 -20.70 18.64
N LEU A 302 1.04 -20.92 19.96
CA LEU A 302 0.00 -21.46 20.83
C LEU A 302 -1.24 -20.57 20.86
N THR A 303 -1.05 -19.26 21.04
CA THR A 303 -2.14 -18.28 21.01
C THR A 303 -2.87 -18.29 19.66
N THR A 304 -2.11 -18.36 18.56
CA THR A 304 -2.70 -18.42 17.21
C THR A 304 -3.49 -19.71 16.99
N VAL A 305 -2.91 -20.88 17.30
CA VAL A 305 -3.60 -22.18 17.15
C VAL A 305 -4.88 -22.20 17.98
N MET A 306 -4.84 -21.63 19.18
CA MET A 306 -5.98 -21.60 20.09
C MET A 306 -7.08 -20.64 19.63
N LEU A 307 -6.72 -19.44 19.10
CA LEU A 307 -7.68 -18.40 18.76
C LEU A 307 -8.08 -18.37 17.28
N LEU A 308 -7.35 -19.01 16.38
CA LEU A 308 -7.68 -19.06 14.95
C LEU A 308 -9.07 -19.65 14.67
N PRO A 309 -9.52 -20.74 15.33
CA PRO A 309 -10.89 -21.23 15.18
C PRO A 309 -11.96 -20.25 15.67
N PHE A 310 -11.59 -19.29 16.52
CA PHE A 310 -12.46 -18.27 17.09
C PHE A 310 -12.32 -16.90 16.42
N SER A 311 -11.80 -16.83 15.19
CA SER A 311 -11.61 -15.59 14.44
C SER A 311 -12.89 -14.76 14.34
N ASN A 312 -14.04 -15.41 14.04
CA ASN A 312 -15.34 -14.73 13.96
C ASN A 312 -15.81 -14.19 15.33
N GLN A 313 -15.46 -14.86 16.42
CA GLN A 313 -15.79 -14.40 17.78
C GLN A 313 -14.95 -13.17 18.16
N LEU A 314 -13.69 -13.10 17.71
CA LEU A 314 -12.85 -11.91 17.88
C LEU A 314 -13.43 -10.71 17.11
N VAL A 315 -13.92 -10.91 15.88
CA VAL A 315 -14.63 -9.88 15.12
C VAL A 315 -15.87 -9.40 15.86
N LYS A 316 -16.73 -10.33 16.32
CA LYS A 316 -17.92 -9.99 17.10
C LYS A 316 -17.59 -9.25 18.40
N LEU A 317 -16.49 -9.62 19.07
CA LEU A 317 -16.01 -8.93 20.26
C LEU A 317 -15.61 -7.48 19.91
N ALA A 318 -14.86 -7.28 18.82
CA ALA A 318 -14.46 -5.96 18.35
C ALA A 318 -15.67 -5.10 17.96
N GLN A 319 -16.67 -5.69 17.30
CA GLN A 319 -17.96 -5.01 16.99
C GLN A 319 -18.74 -4.63 18.24
N LYS A 320 -18.70 -5.45 19.28
CA LYS A 320 -19.33 -5.15 20.58
C LYS A 320 -18.59 -4.05 21.32
N LEU A 321 -17.26 -4.02 21.27
CA LEU A 321 -16.44 -2.98 21.91
C LEU A 321 -16.58 -1.64 21.18
N ILE A 322 -16.76 -1.68 19.85
CA ILE A 322 -16.92 -0.49 19.00
C ILE A 322 -18.20 -0.67 18.18
N PRO A 323 -19.37 -0.27 18.70
CA PRO A 323 -20.66 -0.44 18.04
C PRO A 323 -20.82 0.49 16.84
N ASP A 324 -21.73 0.13 15.90
CA ASP A 324 -22.03 0.95 14.73
C ASP A 324 -22.65 2.29 15.13
N SER A 325 -22.46 3.36 14.32
CA SER A 325 -23.17 4.62 14.46
C SER A 325 -24.27 4.72 13.40
N LYS A 326 -25.24 5.59 13.67
CA LYS A 326 -26.28 5.93 12.71
C LYS A 326 -25.82 7.00 11.70
N GLU A 327 -24.69 7.64 11.92
CA GLU A 327 -24.14 8.65 11.01
C GLU A 327 -23.37 7.97 9.88
N LYS A 328 -23.62 8.40 8.64
CA LYS A 328 -22.80 8.02 7.48
C LYS A 328 -21.41 8.63 7.68
N GLU A 329 -20.43 7.80 7.88
CA GLU A 329 -19.02 8.23 7.89
C GLU A 329 -18.63 8.66 6.47
N ALA A 330 -17.87 9.75 6.33
CA ALA A 330 -17.33 10.19 5.05
C ALA A 330 -16.43 9.08 4.46
N GLU A 331 -16.65 8.76 3.20
CA GLU A 331 -15.86 7.76 2.50
C GLU A 331 -14.47 8.36 2.20
N VAL A 332 -13.45 7.84 2.84
CA VAL A 332 -12.05 8.24 2.62
C VAL A 332 -11.52 7.43 1.45
N LEU A 333 -11.25 8.08 0.33
CA LEU A 333 -10.79 7.42 -0.89
C LEU A 333 -9.46 6.68 -0.67
N LEU A 334 -8.49 7.34 -0.04
CA LEU A 334 -7.19 6.80 0.35
C LEU A 334 -6.79 7.29 1.74
N ASP A 335 -6.27 6.40 2.56
CA ASP A 335 -5.80 6.73 3.90
C ASP A 335 -4.29 7.06 3.88
N LYS A 336 -3.90 8.21 4.45
CA LYS A 336 -2.49 8.66 4.55
C LYS A 336 -1.56 7.67 5.25
N ARG A 337 -2.09 6.74 6.04
CA ARG A 337 -1.33 5.65 6.67
C ARG A 337 -0.71 4.69 5.66
N LEU A 338 -1.28 4.63 4.44
CA LEU A 338 -0.72 3.86 3.33
C LEU A 338 0.63 4.42 2.85
N LEU A 339 0.89 5.71 3.08
CA LEU A 339 2.18 6.36 2.75
C LEU A 339 3.37 5.74 3.52
N ALA A 340 3.12 5.05 4.63
CA ALA A 340 4.14 4.28 5.33
C ALA A 340 4.72 3.13 4.47
N ASN A 341 3.97 2.68 3.43
CA ASN A 341 4.44 1.69 2.46
C ASN A 341 4.21 2.22 1.03
N PRO A 342 5.18 2.98 0.48
CA PRO A 342 5.03 3.65 -0.81
C PRO A 342 4.61 2.76 -1.99
N PRO A 343 5.15 1.54 -2.19
CA PRO A 343 4.70 0.66 -3.28
C PRO A 343 3.21 0.29 -3.17
N LEU A 344 2.73 0.01 -1.95
CA LEU A 344 1.32 -0.28 -1.72
C LEU A 344 0.46 0.97 -1.97
N ALA A 345 0.90 2.15 -1.51
CA ALA A 345 0.21 3.41 -1.74
C ALA A 345 0.05 3.71 -3.23
N ALA A 346 1.13 3.59 -4.03
CA ALA A 346 1.10 3.79 -5.48
C ALA A 346 0.13 2.82 -6.18
N SER A 347 0.14 1.56 -5.75
CA SER A 347 -0.75 0.54 -6.29
C SER A 347 -2.22 0.81 -5.94
N GLN A 348 -2.54 1.29 -4.73
CA GLN A 348 -3.90 1.68 -4.37
C GLN A 348 -4.38 2.92 -5.15
N CYS A 349 -3.50 3.90 -5.38
CA CYS A 349 -3.80 5.02 -6.26
C CYS A 349 -4.17 4.53 -7.67
N ARG A 350 -3.42 3.57 -8.23
CA ARG A 350 -3.71 2.98 -9.54
C ARG A 350 -5.10 2.32 -9.58
N GLU A 351 -5.49 1.56 -8.57
CA GLU A 351 -6.81 0.94 -8.52
C GLU A 351 -7.93 1.99 -8.45
N ARG A 352 -7.75 3.07 -7.67
CA ARG A 352 -8.72 4.18 -7.63
C ARG A 352 -8.78 4.96 -8.94
N THR A 353 -7.65 5.14 -9.62
CA THR A 353 -7.63 5.75 -10.97
C THR A 353 -8.34 4.87 -12.00
N LYS A 354 -8.28 3.53 -11.88
CA LYS A 354 -9.09 2.62 -12.72
C LYS A 354 -10.59 2.82 -12.49
N GLU A 355 -11.02 2.99 -11.23
CA GLU A 355 -12.42 3.31 -10.92
C GLU A 355 -12.82 4.65 -11.55
N MET A 356 -11.95 5.66 -11.44
CA MET A 356 -12.12 6.97 -12.08
C MET A 356 -12.27 6.86 -13.59
N ALA A 357 -11.39 6.10 -14.25
CA ALA A 357 -11.43 5.85 -15.69
C ALA A 357 -12.77 5.23 -16.16
N VAL A 358 -13.32 4.28 -15.38
CA VAL A 358 -14.62 3.67 -15.69
C VAL A 358 -15.74 4.71 -15.58
N ILE A 359 -15.73 5.55 -14.54
CA ILE A 359 -16.75 6.59 -14.33
C ILE A 359 -16.67 7.64 -15.44
N ALA A 360 -15.48 8.07 -15.85
CA ALA A 360 -15.28 9.04 -16.95
C ALA A 360 -15.84 8.49 -18.29
N LYS A 361 -15.54 7.22 -18.60
CA LYS A 361 -16.12 6.54 -19.76
C LYS A 361 -17.64 6.49 -19.70
N GLU A 362 -18.22 6.13 -18.54
CA GLU A 362 -19.68 6.08 -18.39
C GLU A 362 -20.32 7.46 -18.52
N ALA A 363 -19.71 8.52 -17.97
CA ALA A 363 -20.17 9.90 -18.12
C ALA A 363 -20.19 10.31 -19.62
N LEU A 364 -19.12 10.03 -20.34
CA LEU A 364 -19.03 10.29 -21.78
C LEU A 364 -20.10 9.53 -22.55
N HIS A 365 -20.26 8.23 -22.35
CA HIS A 365 -21.26 7.41 -23.07
C HIS A 365 -22.69 7.89 -22.79
N GLU A 366 -22.99 8.27 -21.55
CA GLU A 366 -24.30 8.84 -21.21
C GLU A 366 -24.51 10.20 -21.87
N ALA A 367 -23.52 11.08 -21.90
CA ALA A 367 -23.59 12.37 -22.56
C ALA A 367 -23.82 12.21 -24.07
N LEU A 368 -23.04 11.36 -24.76
CA LEU A 368 -23.19 11.07 -26.19
C LEU A 368 -24.58 10.49 -26.53
N SER A 369 -25.11 9.60 -25.70
CA SER A 369 -26.43 9.00 -25.93
C SER A 369 -27.57 9.98 -25.65
N ALA A 370 -27.41 10.90 -24.70
CA ALA A 370 -28.43 11.87 -24.32
C ALA A 370 -28.43 13.14 -25.18
N MET A 371 -27.35 13.38 -25.96
CA MET A 371 -27.15 14.59 -26.77
C MET A 371 -28.35 14.92 -27.68
N PHE A 372 -28.96 13.92 -28.30
CA PHE A 372 -30.09 14.10 -29.20
C PHE A 372 -31.44 13.67 -28.59
N THR A 373 -31.41 13.10 -27.36
CA THR A 373 -32.58 12.63 -26.63
C THR A 373 -32.58 13.22 -25.24
N TYR A 374 -32.70 14.56 -25.16
CA TYR A 374 -32.63 15.28 -23.91
C TYR A 374 -33.58 14.69 -22.86
N THR A 375 -33.03 14.35 -21.72
CA THR A 375 -33.79 13.99 -20.50
C THR A 375 -33.11 14.62 -19.30
N GLN A 376 -33.89 15.30 -18.45
CA GLN A 376 -33.35 15.89 -17.21
C GLN A 376 -32.64 14.87 -16.33
N LYS A 377 -33.09 13.62 -16.32
CA LYS A 377 -32.43 12.54 -15.58
C LYS A 377 -31.04 12.22 -16.14
N GLY A 378 -30.85 12.27 -17.46
CA GLY A 378 -29.55 12.05 -18.10
C GLY A 378 -28.56 13.15 -17.72
N VAL A 379 -28.99 14.43 -17.74
CA VAL A 379 -28.16 15.57 -17.32
C VAL A 379 -27.70 15.39 -15.87
N LEU A 380 -28.62 15.16 -14.94
CA LEU A 380 -28.29 14.96 -13.53
C LEU A 380 -27.33 13.77 -13.28
N SER A 381 -27.45 12.70 -14.08
CA SER A 381 -26.55 11.53 -13.95
C SER A 381 -25.13 11.85 -14.38
N VAL A 382 -24.93 12.65 -15.43
CA VAL A 382 -23.61 13.07 -15.89
C VAL A 382 -23.01 14.07 -14.91
N GLU A 383 -23.79 15.04 -14.42
CA GLU A 383 -23.37 16.00 -13.38
C GLU A 383 -22.91 15.30 -12.10
N GLU A 384 -23.65 14.29 -11.62
CA GLU A 384 -23.26 13.51 -10.43
C GLU A 384 -21.92 12.78 -10.63
N LYS A 385 -21.67 12.26 -11.85
CA LYS A 385 -20.42 11.57 -12.16
C LYS A 385 -19.24 12.53 -12.24
N GLU A 386 -19.43 13.68 -12.87
CA GLU A 386 -18.41 14.72 -12.97
C GLU A 386 -18.03 15.23 -11.57
N GLN A 387 -18.99 15.62 -10.73
CA GLN A 387 -18.71 16.05 -9.35
C GLN A 387 -17.95 14.96 -8.55
N LYS A 388 -18.27 13.70 -8.79
CA LYS A 388 -17.54 12.59 -8.17
C LYS A 388 -16.11 12.49 -8.68
N LEU A 389 -15.88 12.70 -9.98
CA LEU A 389 -14.57 12.66 -10.61
C LEU A 389 -13.67 13.81 -10.15
N ASP A 390 -14.23 15.02 -10.06
CA ASP A 390 -13.55 16.21 -9.55
C ASP A 390 -13.04 15.97 -8.11
N VAL A 391 -13.89 15.46 -7.21
CA VAL A 391 -13.48 15.10 -5.85
C VAL A 391 -12.43 13.98 -5.83
N MET A 392 -12.51 13.01 -6.76
CA MET A 392 -11.52 11.93 -6.85
C MET A 392 -10.18 12.45 -7.36
N GLU A 393 -10.18 13.36 -8.34
CA GLU A 393 -8.99 14.02 -8.87
C GLU A 393 -8.24 14.77 -7.79
N ASP A 394 -8.92 15.67 -7.06
CA ASP A 394 -8.33 16.43 -5.95
C ASP A 394 -7.68 15.52 -4.90
N GLN A 395 -8.41 14.49 -4.42
CA GLN A 395 -7.90 13.60 -3.39
C GLN A 395 -6.75 12.72 -3.86
N LEU A 396 -6.79 12.25 -5.10
CA LEU A 396 -5.72 11.43 -5.68
C LEU A 396 -4.47 12.28 -5.96
N SER A 397 -4.64 13.49 -6.50
CA SER A 397 -3.55 14.44 -6.75
C SER A 397 -2.81 14.78 -5.46
N ASP A 398 -3.54 15.18 -4.41
CA ASP A 398 -2.97 15.51 -3.11
C ASP A 398 -2.20 14.31 -2.51
N PHE A 399 -2.79 13.13 -2.60
CA PHE A 399 -2.18 11.91 -2.07
C PHE A 399 -0.92 11.51 -2.85
N LEU A 400 -0.94 11.58 -4.20
CA LEU A 400 0.20 11.28 -5.06
C LEU A 400 1.34 12.29 -4.88
N LEU A 401 1.02 13.57 -4.69
CA LEU A 401 2.01 14.61 -4.38
C LEU A 401 2.67 14.34 -3.03
N GLU A 402 1.91 13.98 -2.00
CA GLU A 402 2.47 13.60 -0.70
C GLU A 402 3.32 12.33 -0.83
N LEU A 403 2.86 11.32 -1.57
CA LEU A 403 3.60 10.09 -1.83
C LEU A 403 4.92 10.35 -2.56
N SER A 404 4.96 11.29 -3.50
CA SER A 404 6.18 11.66 -4.24
C SER A 404 7.29 12.21 -3.34
N SER A 405 6.95 12.75 -2.17
CA SER A 405 7.92 13.24 -1.18
C SER A 405 8.61 12.11 -0.40
N HIS A 406 8.12 10.87 -0.50
CA HIS A 406 8.69 9.70 0.15
C HIS A 406 9.79 9.05 -0.70
N SER A 407 10.57 8.14 -0.09
CA SER A 407 11.63 7.39 -0.80
C SER A 407 11.01 6.33 -1.71
N LEU A 408 10.71 6.68 -2.95
CA LEU A 408 10.17 5.80 -3.97
C LEU A 408 11.26 4.94 -4.63
N THR A 409 10.88 3.78 -5.14
CA THR A 409 11.67 3.05 -6.14
C THR A 409 11.54 3.73 -7.50
N ASP A 410 12.43 3.41 -8.45
CA ASP A 410 12.35 3.97 -9.80
C ASP A 410 11.06 3.52 -10.53
N GLU A 411 10.52 2.34 -10.18
CA GLU A 411 9.26 1.81 -10.69
C GLU A 411 8.06 2.56 -10.09
N ASP A 412 8.06 2.75 -8.75
CA ASP A 412 6.99 3.50 -8.07
C ASP A 412 6.95 4.97 -8.52
N SER A 413 8.12 5.60 -8.70
CA SER A 413 8.20 6.98 -9.17
C SER A 413 7.59 7.15 -10.56
N ARG A 414 7.84 6.21 -11.48
CA ARG A 414 7.21 6.22 -12.81
C ARG A 414 5.69 6.04 -12.70
N THR A 415 5.25 5.10 -11.86
CA THR A 415 3.82 4.87 -11.60
C THR A 415 3.15 6.14 -11.09
N VAL A 416 3.75 6.82 -10.11
CA VAL A 416 3.21 8.08 -9.57
C VAL A 416 3.12 9.16 -10.66
N THR A 417 4.14 9.28 -11.51
CA THR A 417 4.13 10.26 -12.62
C THR A 417 3.03 9.94 -13.64
N GLU A 418 2.87 8.67 -14.05
CA GLU A 418 1.79 8.23 -14.94
C GLU A 418 0.41 8.59 -14.36
N LEU A 419 0.20 8.24 -13.08
CA LEU A 419 -1.08 8.46 -12.44
C LEU A 419 -1.43 9.94 -12.33
N LEU A 420 -0.45 10.82 -12.00
CA LEU A 420 -0.67 12.26 -11.94
C LEU A 420 -1.13 12.83 -13.29
N HIS A 421 -0.61 12.35 -14.41
CA HIS A 421 -1.10 12.74 -15.73
C HIS A 421 -2.47 12.13 -16.05
N SER A 422 -2.62 10.83 -15.84
CA SER A 422 -3.85 10.11 -16.23
C SER A 422 -5.09 10.55 -15.44
N ILE A 423 -4.97 10.93 -14.15
CA ILE A 423 -6.13 11.41 -13.37
C ILE A 423 -6.69 12.70 -13.93
N SER A 424 -5.83 13.65 -14.33
CA SER A 424 -6.26 14.91 -14.93
C SER A 424 -6.89 14.66 -16.32
N ASP A 425 -6.34 13.75 -17.14
CA ASP A 425 -6.92 13.43 -18.45
C ASP A 425 -8.30 12.75 -18.30
N PHE A 426 -8.51 11.87 -17.30
CA PHE A 426 -9.83 11.27 -17.05
C PHE A 426 -10.86 12.28 -16.53
N GLU A 427 -10.46 13.24 -15.70
CA GLU A 427 -11.32 14.34 -15.26
C GLU A 427 -11.73 15.19 -16.47
N ARG A 428 -10.78 15.59 -17.33
CA ARG A 428 -11.04 16.35 -18.55
C ARG A 428 -12.00 15.68 -19.51
N ILE A 429 -11.94 14.34 -19.66
CA ILE A 429 -12.92 13.58 -20.44
C ILE A 429 -14.33 13.80 -19.89
N SER A 430 -14.49 13.83 -18.56
CA SER A 430 -15.76 14.08 -17.90
C SER A 430 -16.25 15.52 -18.07
N ASP A 431 -15.37 16.49 -17.96
CA ASP A 431 -15.64 17.91 -18.21
C ASP A 431 -16.18 18.14 -19.62
N HIS A 432 -15.57 17.49 -20.62
CA HIS A 432 -16.06 17.57 -21.99
C HIS A 432 -17.40 16.85 -22.16
N ALA A 433 -17.67 15.79 -21.40
CA ALA A 433 -18.98 15.13 -21.40
C ALA A 433 -20.09 16.05 -20.83
N ILE A 434 -19.80 16.81 -19.75
CA ILE A 434 -20.71 17.85 -19.23
C ILE A 434 -20.96 18.91 -20.30
N ASN A 435 -19.93 19.48 -20.89
CA ASN A 435 -20.07 20.50 -21.93
C ASN A 435 -20.96 20.01 -23.10
N MET A 436 -20.80 18.76 -23.53
CA MET A 436 -21.62 18.18 -24.60
C MET A 436 -23.10 18.10 -24.20
N ILE A 437 -23.41 17.66 -22.97
CA ILE A 437 -24.80 17.52 -22.55
C ILE A 437 -25.46 18.88 -22.29
N GLU A 438 -24.69 19.89 -21.86
CA GLU A 438 -25.13 21.29 -21.73
C GLU A 438 -25.51 21.89 -23.09
N ILE A 439 -24.70 21.63 -24.13
CA ILE A 439 -25.03 22.01 -25.52
C ILE A 439 -26.37 21.37 -25.92
N GLY A 440 -26.58 20.09 -25.64
CA GLY A 440 -27.84 19.39 -25.92
C GLY A 440 -29.02 19.99 -25.16
N ALA A 441 -28.82 20.39 -23.89
CA ALA A 441 -29.84 21.04 -23.07
C ALA A 441 -30.22 22.43 -23.65
N GLU A 442 -29.23 23.23 -24.04
CA GLU A 442 -29.43 24.55 -24.62
C GLU A 442 -30.15 24.47 -25.98
N MET A 443 -29.74 23.54 -26.83
CA MET A 443 -30.43 23.28 -28.12
C MET A 443 -31.90 22.91 -27.88
N ASN A 444 -32.19 22.07 -26.89
CA ASN A 444 -33.57 21.69 -26.56
C ASN A 444 -34.40 22.87 -26.04
N GLN A 445 -33.82 23.73 -25.18
CA GLN A 445 -34.46 24.96 -24.68
C GLN A 445 -34.79 25.93 -25.80
N ASN A 446 -33.90 26.08 -26.78
CA ASN A 446 -34.03 26.97 -27.92
C ASN A 446 -34.81 26.35 -29.11
N ASN A 447 -35.36 25.15 -28.93
CA ASN A 447 -36.05 24.38 -29.97
C ASN A 447 -35.21 24.22 -31.25
N GLN A 448 -33.88 24.09 -31.09
CA GLN A 448 -32.94 23.86 -32.18
C GLN A 448 -32.70 22.35 -32.34
N CYS A 449 -32.57 21.90 -33.59
CA CYS A 449 -32.19 20.50 -33.85
C CYS A 449 -31.37 20.39 -35.13
N PHE A 450 -30.40 19.50 -35.13
CA PHE A 450 -29.64 19.16 -36.32
C PHE A 450 -30.51 18.38 -37.35
N SER A 451 -30.20 18.55 -38.62
CA SER A 451 -30.84 17.78 -39.71
C SER A 451 -30.53 16.26 -39.55
N ASP A 452 -31.37 15.41 -40.13
CA ASP A 452 -31.16 13.95 -40.08
C ASP A 452 -29.80 13.54 -40.65
N SER A 453 -29.35 14.23 -41.72
CA SER A 453 -28.01 14.04 -42.28
C SER A 453 -26.89 14.40 -41.30
N ALA A 454 -27.01 15.53 -40.57
CA ALA A 454 -26.05 15.90 -39.56
C ALA A 454 -26.03 14.94 -38.35
N ARG A 455 -27.22 14.48 -37.93
CA ARG A 455 -27.36 13.47 -36.87
C ARG A 455 -26.71 12.14 -37.25
N ALA A 456 -26.80 11.73 -38.50
CA ALA A 456 -26.13 10.52 -39.01
C ALA A 456 -24.61 10.69 -39.02
N ASP A 457 -24.08 11.87 -39.37
CA ASP A 457 -22.66 12.19 -39.30
C ASP A 457 -22.18 12.13 -37.86
N PHE A 458 -22.90 12.76 -36.91
CA PHE A 458 -22.57 12.70 -35.47
C PHE A 458 -22.69 11.29 -34.90
N ALA A 459 -23.65 10.48 -35.31
CA ALA A 459 -23.76 9.09 -34.83
C ALA A 459 -22.49 8.29 -35.17
N THR A 460 -21.88 8.52 -36.33
CA THR A 460 -20.59 7.92 -36.70
C THR A 460 -19.44 8.41 -35.83
N LEU A 461 -19.37 9.72 -35.60
CA LEU A 461 -18.35 10.32 -34.71
C LEU A 461 -18.48 9.83 -33.26
N PHE A 462 -19.71 9.76 -32.74
CA PHE A 462 -19.97 9.29 -31.37
C PHE A 462 -19.64 7.80 -31.19
N ALA A 463 -19.84 6.99 -32.22
CA ALA A 463 -19.41 5.60 -32.21
C ALA A 463 -17.88 5.47 -32.15
N ALA A 464 -17.16 6.33 -32.88
CA ALA A 464 -15.69 6.37 -32.79
C ALA A 464 -15.20 6.82 -31.41
N LEU A 465 -15.83 7.87 -30.81
CA LEU A 465 -15.52 8.35 -29.46
C LEU A 465 -15.83 7.29 -28.39
N THR A 466 -16.90 6.54 -28.55
CA THR A 466 -17.23 5.43 -27.66
C THR A 466 -16.12 4.38 -27.71
N GLU A 467 -15.68 3.96 -28.90
CA GLU A 467 -14.63 2.96 -29.06
C GLU A 467 -13.28 3.45 -28.53
N ILE A 468 -12.86 4.68 -28.81
CA ILE A 468 -11.58 5.19 -28.32
C ILE A 468 -11.54 5.22 -26.79
N SER A 469 -12.64 5.65 -26.14
CA SER A 469 -12.73 5.65 -24.67
C SER A 469 -12.69 4.24 -24.08
N GLU A 470 -13.35 3.27 -24.72
CA GLU A 470 -13.32 1.86 -24.30
C GLU A 470 -11.92 1.25 -24.41
N ILE A 471 -11.23 1.49 -25.53
CA ILE A 471 -9.87 1.02 -25.78
C ILE A 471 -8.92 1.65 -24.77
N THR A 472 -9.02 2.96 -24.52
CA THR A 472 -8.16 3.69 -23.58
C THR A 472 -8.33 3.18 -22.15
N VAL A 473 -9.57 3.03 -21.66
CA VAL A 473 -9.86 2.49 -20.32
C VAL A 473 -9.36 1.05 -20.20
N LYS A 474 -9.49 0.25 -21.24
CA LYS A 474 -8.97 -1.12 -21.26
C LYS A 474 -7.45 -1.14 -21.21
N ALA A 475 -6.78 -0.36 -22.07
CA ALA A 475 -5.32 -0.25 -22.09
C ALA A 475 -4.76 0.18 -20.73
N PHE A 476 -5.39 1.19 -20.10
CA PHE A 476 -5.01 1.65 -18.76
C PHE A 476 -5.24 0.60 -17.68
N SER A 477 -6.38 -0.09 -17.71
CA SER A 477 -6.71 -1.10 -16.69
C SER A 477 -5.82 -2.33 -16.76
N GLU A 478 -5.47 -2.78 -17.97
CA GLU A 478 -4.65 -3.96 -18.22
C GLU A 478 -3.14 -3.63 -18.29
N GLN A 479 -2.78 -2.33 -18.39
CA GLN A 479 -1.41 -1.84 -18.62
C GLN A 479 -0.81 -2.46 -19.90
N ASP A 480 -1.64 -2.56 -20.94
CA ASP A 480 -1.28 -3.21 -22.20
C ASP A 480 -0.85 -2.17 -23.25
N THR A 481 0.46 -2.12 -23.51
CA THR A 481 1.04 -1.21 -24.51
C THR A 481 0.59 -1.54 -25.93
N GLY A 482 0.25 -2.80 -26.25
CA GLY A 482 -0.24 -3.20 -27.56
C GLY A 482 -1.64 -2.62 -27.83
N ILE A 483 -2.51 -2.62 -26.82
CA ILE A 483 -3.82 -1.97 -26.91
C ILE A 483 -3.64 -0.44 -26.98
N ALA A 484 -2.76 0.14 -26.15
CA ALA A 484 -2.51 1.57 -26.15
C ALA A 484 -2.03 2.09 -27.52
N MET A 485 -1.24 1.33 -28.26
CA MET A 485 -0.77 1.69 -29.62
C MET A 485 -1.91 1.78 -30.65
N THR A 486 -3.10 1.29 -30.37
CA THR A 486 -4.26 1.38 -31.29
C THR A 486 -5.10 2.64 -31.07
N VAL A 487 -4.84 3.40 -30.00
CA VAL A 487 -5.58 4.63 -29.66
C VAL A 487 -5.26 5.76 -30.64
N GLU A 488 -3.98 6.04 -30.88
CA GLU A 488 -3.53 7.14 -31.75
C GLU A 488 -4.04 7.04 -33.20
N PRO A 489 -4.03 5.86 -33.86
CA PRO A 489 -4.65 5.74 -35.19
C PRO A 489 -6.15 6.04 -35.21
N LEU A 490 -6.87 5.79 -34.10
CA LEU A 490 -8.30 6.11 -34.01
C LEU A 490 -8.53 7.59 -33.72
N GLU A 491 -7.64 8.23 -32.95
CA GLU A 491 -7.65 9.67 -32.71
C GLU A 491 -7.49 10.44 -34.04
N GLU A 492 -6.49 10.10 -34.88
CA GLU A 492 -6.35 10.72 -36.21
C GLU A 492 -7.62 10.53 -37.09
N VAL A 493 -8.29 9.41 -37.00
CA VAL A 493 -9.58 9.20 -37.72
C VAL A 493 -10.67 10.10 -37.15
N ILE A 494 -10.72 10.32 -35.83
CA ILE A 494 -11.69 11.23 -35.20
C ILE A 494 -11.43 12.68 -35.66
N ASP A 495 -10.18 13.12 -35.76
CA ASP A 495 -9.79 14.43 -36.28
C ASP A 495 -10.26 14.60 -37.73
N ASP A 496 -10.04 13.63 -38.59
CA ASP A 496 -10.51 13.64 -39.97
C ASP A 496 -12.05 13.69 -40.06
N LEU A 497 -12.75 12.98 -39.17
CA LEU A 497 -14.22 13.01 -39.08
C LEU A 497 -14.72 14.39 -38.67
N THR A 498 -14.11 15.03 -37.64
CA THR A 498 -14.51 16.36 -37.17
C THR A 498 -14.30 17.41 -38.27
N ALA A 499 -13.17 17.37 -38.98
CA ALA A 499 -12.89 18.23 -40.12
C ALA A 499 -13.94 18.02 -41.25
N THR A 500 -14.23 16.77 -41.61
CA THR A 500 -15.20 16.43 -42.67
C THR A 500 -16.62 16.86 -42.29
N ILE A 501 -17.05 16.68 -41.05
CA ILE A 501 -18.37 17.09 -40.55
C ILE A 501 -18.50 18.61 -40.60
N ARG A 502 -17.42 19.36 -40.24
CA ARG A 502 -17.36 20.81 -40.34
C ARG A 502 -17.54 21.27 -41.78
N ASP A 503 -16.85 20.66 -42.75
CA ASP A 503 -16.96 21.00 -44.19
C ASP A 503 -18.36 20.68 -44.76
N LYS A 504 -18.94 19.54 -44.36
CA LYS A 504 -20.33 19.20 -44.74
C LYS A 504 -21.33 20.22 -44.16
N HIS A 505 -21.12 20.71 -42.93
CA HIS A 505 -21.97 21.76 -42.36
C HIS A 505 -21.90 23.06 -43.14
N ILE A 506 -20.70 23.50 -43.56
CA ILE A 506 -20.51 24.68 -44.39
C ILE A 506 -21.27 24.52 -45.75
N SER A 507 -21.25 23.30 -46.29
CA SER A 507 -22.03 22.99 -47.50
C SER A 507 -23.54 23.12 -47.27
N ARG A 508 -24.07 22.57 -46.16
CA ARG A 508 -25.49 22.67 -45.76
C ARG A 508 -25.93 24.12 -45.50
N LEU A 509 -25.03 24.96 -44.94
CA LEU A 509 -25.29 26.41 -44.82
C LEU A 509 -25.44 27.09 -46.16
N ARG A 510 -24.61 26.75 -47.17
CA ARG A 510 -24.68 27.31 -48.48
C ARG A 510 -25.96 26.91 -49.25
N THR A 511 -26.47 25.72 -48.99
CA THR A 511 -27.73 25.22 -49.60
C THR A 511 -28.98 25.66 -48.83
N GLY A 512 -28.84 26.30 -47.69
CA GLY A 512 -29.96 26.73 -46.85
C GLY A 512 -30.62 25.59 -46.05
N GLU A 513 -29.96 24.46 -45.92
CA GLU A 513 -30.47 23.30 -45.18
C GLU A 513 -30.30 23.42 -43.64
N CYS A 514 -29.50 24.37 -43.19
CA CYS A 514 -29.29 24.67 -41.77
C CYS A 514 -29.12 26.17 -41.53
N SER A 515 -29.30 26.59 -40.26
CA SER A 515 -29.16 27.97 -39.82
C SER A 515 -27.73 28.28 -39.36
N PRO A 516 -27.26 29.55 -39.40
CA PRO A 516 -25.98 29.92 -38.84
C PRO A 516 -25.83 29.68 -37.32
N GLU A 517 -26.96 29.78 -36.58
CA GLU A 517 -26.99 29.54 -35.13
C GLU A 517 -26.58 28.11 -34.78
N LEU A 518 -27.00 27.12 -35.60
CA LEU A 518 -26.60 25.72 -35.47
C LEU A 518 -25.10 25.49 -35.68
N GLY A 519 -24.43 26.42 -36.40
CA GLY A 519 -22.97 26.39 -36.60
C GLY A 519 -22.17 26.61 -35.33
N VAL A 520 -22.71 27.37 -34.36
CA VAL A 520 -22.07 27.57 -33.04
C VAL A 520 -22.12 26.27 -32.26
N TYR A 521 -23.31 25.71 -32.09
CA TYR A 521 -23.49 24.41 -31.39
C TYR A 521 -22.66 23.28 -32.01
N LEU A 522 -22.60 23.23 -33.35
CA LEU A 522 -21.81 22.24 -34.06
C LEU A 522 -20.31 22.45 -33.78
N SER A 523 -19.81 23.70 -33.84
CA SER A 523 -18.41 23.96 -33.58
C SER A 523 -18.00 23.57 -32.17
N ASP A 524 -18.81 23.95 -31.17
CA ASP A 524 -18.53 23.66 -29.77
C ASP A 524 -18.57 22.14 -29.51
N LEU A 525 -19.53 21.43 -30.12
CA LEU A 525 -19.63 19.97 -29.99
C LEU A 525 -18.44 19.27 -30.63
N LEU A 526 -18.00 19.69 -31.83
CA LEU A 526 -16.82 19.11 -32.49
C LEU A 526 -15.54 19.35 -31.70
N ILE A 527 -15.36 20.55 -31.10
CA ILE A 527 -14.21 20.85 -30.23
C ILE A 527 -14.20 19.91 -29.02
N ASN A 528 -15.35 19.70 -28.36
CA ASN A 528 -15.40 18.78 -27.23
C ASN A 528 -15.11 17.33 -27.65
N CYS A 529 -15.58 16.89 -28.84
CA CYS A 529 -15.26 15.57 -29.38
C CYS A 529 -13.75 15.38 -29.63
N GLU A 530 -13.10 16.37 -30.27
CA GLU A 530 -11.67 16.39 -30.54
C GLU A 530 -10.86 16.35 -29.22
N ARG A 531 -11.24 17.17 -28.21
CA ARG A 531 -10.57 17.18 -26.91
C ARG A 531 -10.67 15.85 -26.17
N VAL A 532 -11.79 15.16 -26.23
CA VAL A 532 -11.93 13.82 -25.65
C VAL A 532 -10.95 12.84 -26.29
N SER A 533 -10.81 12.85 -27.62
CA SER A 533 -9.84 11.96 -28.30
C SER A 533 -8.39 12.33 -27.95
N ASP A 534 -8.05 13.63 -27.86
CA ASP A 534 -6.74 14.12 -27.39
C ASP A 534 -6.39 13.54 -26.01
N HIS A 535 -7.32 13.62 -25.04
CA HIS A 535 -7.09 13.10 -23.69
C HIS A 535 -6.94 11.58 -23.68
N CYS A 536 -7.70 10.85 -24.49
CA CYS A 536 -7.52 9.42 -24.68
C CYS A 536 -6.12 9.07 -25.23
N SER A 537 -5.63 9.84 -26.21
CA SER A 537 -4.27 9.71 -26.75
C SER A 537 -3.20 10.01 -25.69
N ASN A 538 -3.33 11.06 -24.90
CA ASN A 538 -2.39 11.39 -23.81
C ASN A 538 -2.24 10.23 -22.81
N ILE A 539 -3.37 9.63 -22.40
CA ILE A 539 -3.35 8.46 -21.50
C ILE A 539 -2.63 7.26 -22.16
N ALA A 540 -2.92 6.98 -23.42
CA ALA A 540 -2.28 5.88 -24.16
C ALA A 540 -0.76 6.08 -24.27
N VAL A 541 -0.31 7.29 -24.54
CA VAL A 541 1.12 7.65 -24.60
C VAL A 541 1.79 7.43 -23.25
N SER A 542 1.18 7.85 -22.14
CA SER A 542 1.71 7.65 -20.80
C SER A 542 1.93 6.15 -20.49
N ILE A 543 1.00 5.27 -20.92
CA ILE A 543 1.13 3.81 -20.78
C ILE A 543 2.31 3.27 -21.58
N ILE A 544 2.48 3.73 -22.84
CA ILE A 544 3.53 3.25 -23.73
C ILE A 544 4.92 3.66 -23.21
N GLU A 545 5.07 4.90 -22.75
CA GLU A 545 6.33 5.43 -22.23
C GLU A 545 6.85 4.65 -21.02
N ILE A 546 5.97 4.30 -20.10
CA ILE A 546 6.31 3.51 -18.92
C ILE A 546 6.71 2.09 -19.31
N GLY A 547 5.97 1.49 -20.26
CA GLY A 547 6.28 0.13 -20.74
C GLY A 547 7.66 0.02 -21.41
N GLN A 548 8.15 1.10 -22.05
CA GLN A 548 9.44 1.11 -22.76
C GLN A 548 10.64 1.58 -21.90
N ALA A 549 10.42 1.94 -20.64
CA ALA A 549 11.46 2.48 -19.73
C ALA A 549 12.23 3.71 -20.28
N LYS A 550 11.66 4.45 -21.23
CA LYS A 550 12.21 5.69 -21.80
C LYS A 550 11.34 6.86 -21.39
N LEU A 551 11.91 7.79 -20.66
CA LEU A 551 11.30 9.08 -20.25
C LEU A 551 11.56 10.16 -21.32
N LEU A 552 10.88 10.12 -22.48
CA LEU A 552 11.00 11.15 -23.52
C LEU A 552 9.64 11.32 -24.24
N SER A 553 8.64 11.86 -23.50
CA SER A 553 7.26 11.99 -23.93
C SER A 553 7.05 12.75 -25.26
N HIS A 554 7.70 13.89 -25.44
CA HIS A 554 7.51 14.69 -26.65
C HIS A 554 8.28 14.18 -27.87
N GLU A 555 9.44 13.55 -27.69
CA GLU A 555 10.21 13.00 -28.82
C GLU A 555 9.57 11.73 -29.38
N TYR A 556 8.94 10.90 -28.53
CA TYR A 556 8.28 9.68 -28.97
C TYR A 556 7.03 9.98 -29.81
N MET A 557 6.16 10.91 -29.36
CA MET A 557 4.99 11.33 -30.13
C MET A 557 5.36 11.97 -31.47
N THR A 558 6.38 12.83 -31.46
CA THR A 558 6.88 13.45 -32.71
C THR A 558 7.42 12.39 -33.66
N ALA A 559 8.10 11.36 -33.14
CA ALA A 559 8.60 10.25 -33.94
C ALA A 559 7.46 9.32 -34.42
N LEU A 560 6.47 9.04 -33.59
CA LEU A 560 5.32 8.19 -33.95
C LEU A 560 4.45 8.84 -35.03
N LYS A 561 4.21 10.15 -34.93
CA LYS A 561 3.52 10.95 -35.97
C LYS A 561 4.36 11.13 -37.23
N ALA A 562 5.71 11.18 -37.12
CA ALA A 562 6.62 11.34 -38.26
C ALA A 562 6.97 10.01 -38.97
N GLU A 563 7.13 8.91 -38.21
CA GLU A 563 7.41 7.57 -38.72
C GLU A 563 6.16 6.68 -38.58
N ARG A 564 5.15 6.91 -39.41
CA ARG A 564 3.95 6.05 -39.46
C ARG A 564 4.36 4.60 -39.69
N THR A 565 4.37 3.79 -38.61
CA THR A 565 4.72 2.38 -38.70
C THR A 565 3.72 1.62 -39.60
N PRO A 566 4.10 0.50 -40.22
CA PRO A 566 3.14 -0.30 -41.00
C PRO A 566 1.89 -0.67 -40.21
N GLN A 567 2.03 -0.96 -38.91
CA GLN A 567 0.92 -1.30 -38.01
C GLN A 567 0.00 -0.09 -37.78
N PHE A 568 0.56 1.09 -37.63
CA PHE A 568 -0.21 2.33 -37.52
C PHE A 568 -1.07 2.55 -38.77
N ILE A 569 -0.47 2.45 -39.96
CA ILE A 569 -1.14 2.66 -41.25
C ILE A 569 -2.27 1.63 -41.43
N GLU A 570 -2.04 0.37 -41.05
CA GLU A 570 -3.04 -0.68 -41.10
C GLU A 570 -4.26 -0.35 -40.20
N SER A 571 -3.99 0.02 -38.91
CA SER A 571 -5.04 0.38 -37.96
C SER A 571 -5.80 1.64 -38.39
N TYR A 572 -5.10 2.70 -38.82
CA TYR A 572 -5.72 3.92 -39.34
C TYR A 572 -6.61 3.66 -40.53
N THR A 573 -6.15 2.82 -41.50
CA THR A 573 -6.94 2.45 -42.68
C THR A 573 -8.18 1.65 -42.27
N ALA A 574 -8.04 0.72 -41.34
CA ALA A 574 -9.17 -0.08 -40.85
C ALA A 574 -10.22 0.79 -40.15
N TYR A 575 -9.81 1.69 -39.26
CA TYR A 575 -10.72 2.63 -38.59
C TYR A 575 -11.36 3.63 -39.58
N GLY A 576 -10.61 4.18 -40.54
CA GLY A 576 -11.14 5.06 -41.58
C GLY A 576 -12.20 4.38 -42.46
N GLN A 577 -12.05 3.07 -42.73
CA GLN A 577 -13.09 2.30 -43.43
C GLN A 577 -14.31 2.04 -42.53
N LYS A 578 -14.10 1.75 -41.25
CA LYS A 578 -15.15 1.47 -40.26
C LYS A 578 -16.05 2.68 -40.02
N TYR A 579 -15.45 3.86 -39.91
CA TYR A 579 -16.13 5.12 -39.57
C TYR A 579 -16.31 6.05 -40.77
N ARG A 580 -16.48 5.48 -41.96
CA ARG A 580 -16.72 6.26 -43.18
C ARG A 580 -18.08 6.96 -43.15
N LEU A 581 -18.07 8.29 -43.29
CA LEU A 581 -19.31 9.06 -43.45
C LEU A 581 -19.99 8.73 -44.77
N ALA A 582 -21.34 8.72 -44.77
CA ALA A 582 -22.08 8.51 -45.99
C ALA A 582 -21.76 9.61 -47.02
N GLU A 583 -21.42 9.20 -48.25
CA GLU A 583 -21.33 10.11 -49.39
C GLU A 583 -22.78 10.49 -49.80
N LYS A 584 -23.05 11.83 -49.89
CA LYS A 584 -24.31 12.30 -50.51
C LYS A 584 -24.24 12.21 -52.01
#